data_010af39c12fef28286fa1320c67d6cd6
#
_entry.id   010af39c12fef28286fa1320c67d6cd6
#
_cell.length_a   1.000
_cell.length_b   1.000
_cell.length_c   1.000
_cell.angle_alpha   90.00
_cell.angle_beta   90.00
_cell.angle_gamma   90.00
#
_symmetry.space_group_name_H-M   'P 1'
#
loop_
_entity.id
_entity.type
_entity.pdbx_description
1 polymer ?
#
loop_
_entity_poly.entity_id
_entity_poly.type
_entity_poly.pdbx_seq_one_letter_code
_entity_poly.pdbx_strand_id
1 'polypeptide(L)'
;MTENYAGPDRWTAASEIPDMWLDPAEDPRDSGAVLEGERATLLDYLRVYRMTLELKCADLDAEQLARRSVPPSTMSLLGLIRHMTDVERNWFRRVMAGADVPPLYWSKDVEDADWLGAVADPAVVDAAWKDWRDEVAFAEEFVAGAADLGIRGTMRDGNTIALREVLLHMIEEYARHCGHADLLRERIDGRVGQ
;
A
#
# COMPACT_ATOMS: atom_id res chain seq x y z
N MET A 1 -31.07 10.94 16.76
CA MET A 1 -31.58 9.96 15.78
C MET A 1 -30.36 9.14 15.37
N THR A 2 -30.25 7.91 15.90
CA THR A 2 -29.24 6.95 15.45
C THR A 2 -29.72 6.46 14.08
N GLU A 3 -29.11 6.97 13.00
CA GLU A 3 -29.25 6.33 11.69
C GLU A 3 -28.86 4.87 11.87
N ASN A 4 -29.77 3.96 11.54
CA ASN A 4 -29.48 2.54 11.53
C ASN A 4 -28.36 2.32 10.50
N TYR A 5 -27.16 2.02 10.97
CA TYR A 5 -26.05 1.61 10.15
C TYR A 5 -26.41 0.28 9.47
N ALA A 6 -26.69 0.34 8.18
CA ALA A 6 -27.03 -0.82 7.35
C ALA A 6 -25.78 -1.35 6.63
N GLY A 7 -24.66 -1.49 7.35
CA GLY A 7 -23.45 -2.12 6.84
C GLY A 7 -23.42 -3.63 7.12
N PRO A 8 -22.40 -4.34 6.58
CA PRO A 8 -22.20 -5.75 6.90
C PRO A 8 -21.84 -5.95 8.37
N ASP A 9 -22.16 -7.13 8.92
CA ASP A 9 -21.74 -7.52 10.26
C ASP A 9 -20.22 -7.66 10.30
N ARG A 10 -19.60 -7.23 11.42
CA ARG A 10 -18.15 -7.32 11.60
C ARG A 10 -17.72 -8.76 11.87
N TRP A 11 -16.63 -9.18 11.25
CA TRP A 11 -16.02 -10.49 11.44
C TRP A 11 -14.49 -10.44 11.28
N THR A 12 -13.79 -11.42 11.84
CA THR A 12 -12.36 -11.68 11.61
C THR A 12 -12.14 -13.16 11.34
N ALA A 13 -11.09 -13.49 10.58
CA ALA A 13 -10.67 -14.87 10.40
C ALA A 13 -9.84 -15.38 11.59
N ALA A 14 -9.24 -14.48 12.38
CA ALA A 14 -8.49 -14.87 13.57
C ALA A 14 -9.42 -15.42 14.66
N SER A 15 -9.08 -16.57 15.21
CA SER A 15 -9.82 -17.24 16.27
C SER A 15 -9.19 -17.06 17.66
N GLU A 16 -7.89 -16.87 17.72
CA GLU A 16 -7.13 -16.76 18.97
C GLU A 16 -7.07 -15.31 19.48
N ILE A 17 -6.92 -14.33 18.57
CA ILE A 17 -6.78 -12.92 18.90
C ILE A 17 -7.76 -12.10 18.03
N PRO A 18 -8.89 -11.64 18.57
CA PRO A 18 -9.97 -11.00 17.77
C PRO A 18 -9.60 -9.72 17.02
N ASP A 19 -8.49 -9.07 17.39
CA ASP A 19 -8.03 -7.83 16.72
C ASP A 19 -7.01 -8.11 15.59
N MET A 20 -6.70 -9.38 15.33
CA MET A 20 -5.79 -9.78 14.25
C MET A 20 -6.56 -10.12 12.98
N TRP A 21 -5.89 -9.94 11.84
CA TRP A 21 -6.42 -10.31 10.52
C TRP A 21 -6.44 -11.82 10.31
N LEU A 22 -5.39 -12.49 10.80
CA LEU A 22 -5.19 -13.95 10.82
C LEU A 22 -4.64 -14.36 12.17
N ASP A 23 -4.77 -15.63 12.53
CA ASP A 23 -4.06 -16.16 13.68
C ASP A 23 -2.53 -16.12 13.45
N PRO A 24 -1.72 -15.87 14.48
CA PRO A 24 -0.26 -15.69 14.33
C PRO A 24 0.45 -16.83 13.57
N ALA A 25 -0.02 -18.07 13.75
CA ALA A 25 0.55 -19.23 13.08
C ALA A 25 0.24 -19.28 11.57
N GLU A 26 -0.75 -18.54 11.11
CA GLU A 26 -1.21 -18.48 9.72
C GLU A 26 -0.82 -17.17 9.03
N ASP A 27 -0.28 -16.20 9.79
CA ASP A 27 0.03 -14.88 9.26
C ASP A 27 1.33 -14.91 8.43
N PRO A 28 1.25 -14.73 7.11
CA PRO A 28 2.44 -14.74 6.25
C PRO A 28 3.39 -13.55 6.50
N ARG A 29 2.95 -12.55 7.26
CA ARG A 29 3.76 -11.38 7.60
C ARG A 29 4.80 -11.70 8.67
N ASP A 30 4.52 -12.68 9.53
CA ASP A 30 5.50 -13.15 10.51
C ASP A 30 6.57 -14.02 9.84
N SER A 31 7.76 -13.45 9.68
CA SER A 31 8.91 -14.18 9.10
C SER A 31 9.68 -15.00 10.13
N GLY A 32 9.40 -14.83 11.43
CA GLY A 32 10.21 -15.38 12.53
C GLY A 32 11.67 -14.87 12.55
N ALA A 33 12.01 -13.88 11.73
CA ALA A 33 13.37 -13.39 11.59
C ALA A 33 13.79 -12.53 12.78
N VAL A 34 15.03 -12.72 13.24
CA VAL A 34 15.66 -11.78 14.17
C VAL A 34 16.22 -10.63 13.36
N LEU A 35 15.66 -9.44 13.55
CA LEU A 35 16.06 -8.24 12.82
C LEU A 35 17.29 -7.59 13.49
N GLU A 36 18.41 -7.59 12.80
CA GLU A 36 19.64 -6.96 13.27
C GLU A 36 19.99 -5.72 12.44
N GLY A 37 20.03 -4.57 13.11
CA GLY A 37 20.43 -3.30 12.54
C GLY A 37 19.35 -2.59 11.72
N GLU A 38 19.65 -1.33 11.38
CA GLU A 38 18.70 -0.40 10.75
C GLU A 38 18.12 -0.93 9.42
N ARG A 39 19.00 -1.46 8.54
CA ARG A 39 18.57 -1.95 7.21
C ARG A 39 17.56 -3.08 7.32
N ALA A 40 17.88 -4.12 8.10
CA ALA A 40 16.99 -5.27 8.27
C ALA A 40 15.64 -4.86 8.85
N THR A 41 15.67 -3.97 9.86
CA THR A 41 14.45 -3.46 10.50
C THR A 41 13.58 -2.69 9.51
N LEU A 42 14.13 -1.68 8.81
CA LEU A 42 13.34 -0.88 7.88
C LEU A 42 12.77 -1.71 6.72
N LEU A 43 13.54 -2.66 6.19
CA LEU A 43 13.08 -3.51 5.09
C LEU A 43 11.99 -4.48 5.52
N ASP A 44 12.09 -5.06 6.72
CA ASP A 44 11.06 -5.98 7.21
C ASP A 44 9.75 -5.23 7.52
N TYR A 45 9.81 -4.06 8.15
CA TYR A 45 8.61 -3.25 8.38
C TYR A 45 7.93 -2.86 7.06
N LEU A 46 8.70 -2.43 6.05
CA LEU A 46 8.14 -2.09 4.73
C LEU A 46 7.53 -3.33 4.06
N ARG A 47 8.19 -4.49 4.12
CA ARG A 47 7.67 -5.77 3.64
C ARG A 47 6.32 -6.12 4.30
N VAL A 48 6.26 -6.04 5.62
CA VAL A 48 5.04 -6.32 6.40
C VAL A 48 3.88 -5.42 5.95
N TYR A 49 4.10 -4.13 5.78
CA TYR A 49 3.04 -3.22 5.33
C TYR A 49 2.62 -3.45 3.88
N ARG A 50 3.55 -3.77 2.96
CA ARG A 50 3.20 -4.16 1.58
C ARG A 50 2.31 -5.40 1.58
N MET A 51 2.66 -6.42 2.34
CA MET A 51 1.83 -7.62 2.52
C MET A 51 0.49 -7.31 3.17
N THR A 52 0.45 -6.37 4.12
CA THR A 52 -0.82 -5.92 4.73
C THR A 52 -1.75 -5.34 3.67
N LEU A 53 -1.26 -4.49 2.76
CA LEU A 53 -2.08 -3.98 1.66
C LEU A 53 -2.65 -5.11 0.79
N GLU A 54 -1.84 -6.12 0.44
CA GLU A 54 -2.32 -7.29 -0.31
C GLU A 54 -3.41 -8.05 0.47
N LEU A 55 -3.20 -8.31 1.76
CA LEU A 55 -4.17 -9.01 2.61
C LEU A 55 -5.49 -8.23 2.74
N LYS A 56 -5.43 -6.90 2.86
CA LYS A 56 -6.64 -6.06 2.94
C LYS A 56 -7.45 -6.04 1.63
N CYS A 57 -6.81 -6.36 0.50
CA CYS A 57 -7.45 -6.44 -0.81
C CYS A 57 -7.79 -7.88 -1.25
N ALA A 58 -7.32 -8.90 -0.51
CA ALA A 58 -7.51 -10.31 -0.87
C ALA A 58 -8.99 -10.73 -0.84
N ASP A 59 -9.33 -11.70 -1.70
CA ASP A 59 -10.66 -12.34 -1.77
C ASP A 59 -11.81 -11.37 -2.14
N LEU A 60 -11.50 -10.22 -2.75
CA LEU A 60 -12.47 -9.26 -3.25
C LEU A 60 -12.52 -9.26 -4.78
N ASP A 61 -13.73 -9.13 -5.32
CA ASP A 61 -13.90 -8.95 -6.76
C ASP A 61 -13.66 -7.51 -7.21
N ALA A 62 -13.70 -7.28 -8.53
CA ALA A 62 -13.41 -5.97 -9.11
C ALA A 62 -14.40 -4.88 -8.66
N GLU A 63 -15.67 -5.22 -8.43
CA GLU A 63 -16.69 -4.28 -7.94
C GLU A 63 -16.41 -3.89 -6.49
N GLN A 64 -16.07 -4.85 -5.65
CA GLN A 64 -15.72 -4.64 -4.25
C GLN A 64 -14.44 -3.80 -4.14
N LEU A 65 -13.39 -4.12 -4.90
CA LEU A 65 -12.14 -3.35 -4.91
C LEU A 65 -12.31 -1.91 -5.38
N ALA A 66 -13.17 -1.65 -6.36
CA ALA A 66 -13.43 -0.31 -6.88
C ALA A 66 -14.44 0.49 -6.05
N ARG A 67 -15.10 -0.14 -5.05
CA ARG A 67 -16.18 0.49 -4.27
C ARG A 67 -15.66 1.60 -3.39
N ARG A 68 -16.25 2.80 -3.52
CA ARG A 68 -16.06 3.94 -2.61
C ARG A 68 -16.96 3.76 -1.38
N SER A 69 -16.51 2.95 -0.45
CA SER A 69 -17.34 2.45 0.66
C SER A 69 -17.44 3.42 1.85
N VAL A 70 -16.66 4.51 1.87
CA VAL A 70 -16.62 5.51 2.97
C VAL A 70 -16.91 6.91 2.44
N PRO A 71 -18.19 7.25 2.11
CA PRO A 71 -18.55 8.60 1.65
C PRO A 71 -18.28 9.67 2.72
N PRO A 72 -17.89 10.91 2.34
CA PRO A 72 -17.75 11.42 0.98
C PRO A 72 -16.37 11.17 0.32
N SER A 73 -15.54 10.30 0.91
CA SER A 73 -14.21 9.99 0.38
C SER A 73 -14.31 9.37 -1.03
N THR A 74 -13.37 9.76 -1.91
CA THR A 74 -13.19 9.17 -3.24
C THR A 74 -12.36 7.89 -3.21
N MET A 75 -11.77 7.54 -2.05
CA MET A 75 -10.91 6.36 -1.89
C MET A 75 -11.65 5.05 -2.09
N SER A 76 -10.96 4.11 -2.74
CA SER A 76 -11.31 2.70 -2.85
C SER A 76 -10.04 1.86 -2.67
N LEU A 77 -10.18 0.56 -2.41
CA LEU A 77 -9.02 -0.33 -2.29
C LEU A 77 -8.22 -0.39 -3.60
N LEU A 78 -8.89 -0.46 -4.76
CA LEU A 78 -8.23 -0.38 -6.06
C LEU A 78 -7.51 0.96 -6.26
N GLY A 79 -8.11 2.05 -5.82
CA GLY A 79 -7.47 3.37 -5.82
C GLY A 79 -6.21 3.41 -4.96
N LEU A 80 -6.22 2.76 -3.79
CA LEU A 80 -5.03 2.64 -2.93
C LEU A 80 -3.89 1.88 -3.62
N ILE A 81 -4.18 0.77 -4.32
CA ILE A 81 -3.18 0.02 -5.08
C ILE A 81 -2.52 0.93 -6.13
N ARG A 82 -3.33 1.66 -6.91
CA ARG A 82 -2.87 2.59 -7.95
C ARG A 82 -2.04 3.74 -7.36
N HIS A 83 -2.52 4.34 -6.27
CA HIS A 83 -1.82 5.39 -5.54
C HIS A 83 -0.45 4.91 -5.04
N MET A 84 -0.41 3.78 -4.34
CA MET A 84 0.84 3.23 -3.80
C MET A 84 1.82 2.78 -4.90
N THR A 85 1.33 2.40 -6.09
CA THR A 85 2.18 2.19 -7.27
C THR A 85 2.96 3.45 -7.64
N ASP A 86 2.27 4.59 -7.73
CA ASP A 86 2.93 5.86 -8.07
C ASP A 86 3.80 6.40 -6.94
N VAL A 87 3.47 6.10 -5.68
CA VAL A 87 4.33 6.42 -4.52
C VAL A 87 5.65 5.64 -4.60
N GLU A 88 5.61 4.31 -4.81
CA GLU A 88 6.81 3.47 -5.02
C GLU A 88 7.64 3.99 -6.19
N ARG A 89 6.99 4.21 -7.35
CA ARG A 89 7.62 4.71 -8.57
C ARG A 89 8.31 6.05 -8.36
N ASN A 90 7.64 6.98 -7.67
CA ASN A 90 8.19 8.30 -7.41
C ASN A 90 9.44 8.22 -6.55
N TRP A 91 9.39 7.49 -5.44
CA TRP A 91 10.50 7.47 -4.50
C TRP A 91 11.68 6.66 -5.01
N PHE A 92 11.48 5.46 -5.54
CA PHE A 92 12.60 4.61 -5.93
C PHE A 92 13.08 4.86 -7.35
N ARG A 93 12.18 4.94 -8.36
CA ARG A 93 12.65 5.18 -9.73
C ARG A 93 13.06 6.62 -9.98
N ARG A 94 12.22 7.57 -9.56
CA ARG A 94 12.43 8.98 -9.94
C ARG A 94 13.39 9.69 -9.00
N VAL A 95 13.19 9.60 -7.69
CA VAL A 95 14.01 10.30 -6.70
C VAL A 95 15.33 9.57 -6.48
N MET A 96 15.30 8.29 -6.12
CA MET A 96 16.51 7.57 -5.75
C MET A 96 17.36 7.15 -6.96
N ALA A 97 16.76 6.58 -8.00
CA ALA A 97 17.47 6.17 -9.21
C ALA A 97 17.62 7.28 -10.25
N GLY A 98 16.98 8.44 -10.09
CA GLY A 98 17.07 9.58 -10.99
C GLY A 98 16.45 9.35 -12.38
N ALA A 99 15.54 8.38 -12.52
CA ALA A 99 14.93 8.07 -13.81
C ALA A 99 13.88 9.12 -14.21
N ASP A 100 13.97 9.60 -15.45
CA ASP A 100 12.96 10.50 -16.03
C ASP A 100 11.82 9.69 -16.63
N VAL A 101 10.92 9.24 -15.75
CA VAL A 101 9.73 8.47 -16.13
C VAL A 101 8.47 9.15 -15.59
N PRO A 102 7.34 9.15 -16.35
CA PRO A 102 6.09 9.72 -15.86
C PRO A 102 5.47 8.85 -14.75
N PRO A 103 4.55 9.39 -13.94
CA PRO A 103 3.65 8.57 -13.12
C PRO A 103 2.79 7.67 -14.01
N LEU A 104 2.22 6.61 -13.44
CA LEU A 104 1.35 5.68 -14.16
C LEU A 104 -0.13 6.08 -14.03
N TYR A 105 -0.53 6.57 -12.88
CA TYR A 105 -1.93 6.84 -12.54
C TYR A 105 -2.21 8.28 -12.17
N TRP A 106 -1.26 8.94 -11.48
CA TRP A 106 -1.40 10.34 -11.13
C TRP A 106 -1.29 11.25 -12.38
N SER A 107 -2.10 12.28 -12.42
CA SER A 107 -2.04 13.30 -13.48
C SER A 107 -2.07 14.70 -12.88
N LYS A 108 -1.30 15.61 -13.48
CA LYS A 108 -1.36 17.05 -13.13
C LYS A 108 -2.60 17.74 -13.70
N ASP A 109 -3.21 17.14 -14.73
CA ASP A 109 -4.32 17.72 -15.49
C ASP A 109 -5.69 17.20 -15.01
N VAL A 110 -5.70 16.12 -14.23
CA VAL A 110 -6.91 15.51 -13.68
C VAL A 110 -6.69 15.28 -12.18
N GLU A 111 -7.39 16.04 -11.36
CA GLU A 111 -7.40 15.86 -9.92
C GLU A 111 -7.91 14.45 -9.58
N ASP A 112 -7.28 13.79 -8.61
CA ASP A 112 -7.65 12.44 -8.17
C ASP A 112 -7.65 11.35 -9.28
N ALA A 113 -6.80 11.48 -10.31
CA ALA A 113 -6.77 10.54 -11.45
C ALA A 113 -6.48 9.10 -11.03
N ASP A 114 -5.65 8.89 -10.00
CA ASP A 114 -5.37 7.60 -9.38
C ASP A 114 -6.65 6.96 -8.79
N TRP A 115 -7.49 7.75 -8.11
CA TRP A 115 -8.75 7.31 -7.51
C TRP A 115 -9.88 7.21 -8.54
N LEU A 116 -10.02 8.21 -9.43
CA LEU A 116 -11.11 8.26 -10.40
C LEU A 116 -11.00 7.15 -11.46
N GLY A 117 -9.79 6.74 -11.81
CA GLY A 117 -9.54 5.64 -12.74
C GLY A 117 -9.66 4.24 -12.12
N ALA A 118 -9.96 4.13 -10.83
CA ALA A 118 -10.21 2.86 -10.14
C ALA A 118 -11.64 2.36 -10.43
N VAL A 119 -11.86 1.78 -11.60
CA VAL A 119 -13.17 1.30 -12.06
C VAL A 119 -13.29 -0.22 -11.91
N ALA A 120 -14.54 -0.72 -11.80
CA ALA A 120 -14.88 -2.12 -11.59
C ALA A 120 -14.70 -2.95 -12.88
N ASP A 121 -13.46 -3.09 -13.32
CA ASP A 121 -13.06 -3.87 -14.48
C ASP A 121 -11.91 -4.81 -14.08
N PRO A 122 -12.04 -6.12 -14.24
CA PRO A 122 -10.96 -7.08 -13.94
C PRO A 122 -9.64 -6.73 -14.62
N ALA A 123 -9.65 -6.21 -15.85
CA ALA A 123 -8.43 -5.82 -16.55
C ALA A 123 -7.73 -4.62 -15.89
N VAL A 124 -8.50 -3.69 -15.31
CA VAL A 124 -7.96 -2.55 -14.52
C VAL A 124 -7.37 -3.03 -13.20
N VAL A 125 -8.00 -4.00 -12.55
CA VAL A 125 -7.50 -4.63 -11.31
C VAL A 125 -6.19 -5.37 -11.60
N ASP A 126 -6.16 -6.20 -12.63
CA ASP A 126 -4.96 -6.97 -13.00
C ASP A 126 -3.79 -6.05 -13.35
N ALA A 127 -4.05 -4.98 -14.12
CA ALA A 127 -3.05 -3.98 -14.47
C ALA A 127 -2.50 -3.28 -13.22
N ALA A 128 -3.37 -2.84 -12.30
CA ALA A 128 -2.96 -2.16 -11.08
C ALA A 128 -2.06 -3.05 -10.19
N TRP A 129 -2.42 -4.32 -10.02
CA TRP A 129 -1.61 -5.28 -9.27
C TRP A 129 -0.27 -5.58 -9.95
N LYS A 130 -0.28 -5.73 -11.27
CA LYS A 130 0.96 -5.94 -12.01
C LYS A 130 1.90 -4.75 -11.85
N ASP A 131 1.40 -3.55 -12.08
CA ASP A 131 2.21 -2.33 -12.01
C ASP A 131 2.75 -2.10 -10.58
N TRP A 132 1.94 -2.34 -9.55
CA TRP A 132 2.38 -2.26 -8.17
C TRP A 132 3.51 -3.25 -7.87
N ARG A 133 3.38 -4.52 -8.29
CA ARG A 133 4.43 -5.53 -8.08
C ARG A 133 5.71 -5.19 -8.84
N ASP A 134 5.60 -4.65 -10.04
CA ASP A 134 6.76 -4.22 -10.83
C ASP A 134 7.52 -3.06 -10.14
N GLU A 135 6.81 -2.12 -9.51
CA GLU A 135 7.45 -1.03 -8.78
C GLU A 135 8.04 -1.50 -7.44
N VAL A 136 7.37 -2.40 -6.73
CA VAL A 136 7.91 -3.03 -5.51
C VAL A 136 9.18 -3.82 -5.83
N ALA A 137 9.16 -4.65 -6.87
CA ALA A 137 10.34 -5.41 -7.29
C ALA A 137 11.52 -4.51 -7.66
N PHE A 138 11.26 -3.40 -8.36
CA PHE A 138 12.29 -2.42 -8.65
C PHE A 138 12.87 -1.79 -7.37
N ALA A 139 12.02 -1.42 -6.42
CA ALA A 139 12.45 -0.84 -5.16
C ALA A 139 13.33 -1.81 -4.36
N GLU A 140 12.95 -3.08 -4.31
CA GLU A 140 13.71 -4.14 -3.62
C GLU A 140 15.07 -4.36 -4.27
N GLU A 141 15.13 -4.44 -5.60
CA GLU A 141 16.39 -4.56 -6.34
C GLU A 141 17.29 -3.34 -6.13
N PHE A 142 16.72 -2.14 -6.21
CA PHE A 142 17.46 -0.89 -5.96
C PHE A 142 18.08 -0.88 -4.55
N VAL A 143 17.29 -1.21 -3.52
CA VAL A 143 17.75 -1.21 -2.13
C VAL A 143 18.78 -2.33 -1.90
N ALA A 144 18.61 -3.50 -2.50
CA ALA A 144 19.57 -4.60 -2.41
C ALA A 144 20.93 -4.22 -3.02
N GLY A 145 20.94 -3.45 -4.10
CA GLY A 145 22.15 -2.95 -4.76
C GLY A 145 22.80 -1.73 -4.07
N ALA A 146 22.11 -1.10 -3.12
CA ALA A 146 22.61 0.11 -2.44
C ALA A 146 23.73 -0.23 -1.44
N ALA A 147 24.87 0.46 -1.56
CA ALA A 147 26.04 0.24 -0.70
C ALA A 147 25.73 0.47 0.79
N ASP A 148 24.98 1.54 1.08
CA ASP A 148 24.51 1.88 2.42
C ASP A 148 23.20 2.69 2.37
N LEU A 149 22.57 2.92 3.52
CA LEU A 149 21.33 3.69 3.63
C LEU A 149 21.53 5.22 3.59
N GLY A 150 22.76 5.68 3.50
CA GLY A 150 23.12 7.09 3.39
C GLY A 150 23.20 7.61 1.95
N ILE A 151 23.12 6.73 0.93
CA ILE A 151 23.05 7.19 -0.47
C ILE A 151 21.89 8.15 -0.64
N ARG A 152 22.05 9.15 -1.52
CA ARG A 152 21.07 10.23 -1.64
C ARG A 152 20.46 10.30 -3.03
N GLY A 153 19.15 10.46 -3.07
CA GLY A 153 18.39 10.82 -4.24
C GLY A 153 18.12 12.32 -4.32
N THR A 154 17.68 12.81 -5.48
CA THR A 154 17.37 14.21 -5.71
C THR A 154 15.86 14.39 -5.92
N MET A 155 15.24 15.24 -5.11
CA MET A 155 13.82 15.62 -5.24
C MET A 155 13.63 16.68 -6.32
N ARG A 156 12.37 16.89 -6.73
CA ARG A 156 12.01 17.85 -7.79
C ARG A 156 12.41 19.31 -7.49
N ASP A 157 12.47 19.68 -6.24
CA ASP A 157 12.87 21.01 -5.77
C ASP A 157 14.39 21.20 -5.70
N GLY A 158 15.15 20.16 -6.07
CA GLY A 158 16.61 20.14 -6.02
C GLY A 158 17.21 19.74 -4.67
N ASN A 159 16.40 19.57 -3.64
CA ASN A 159 16.86 19.04 -2.36
C ASN A 159 17.22 17.56 -2.48
N THR A 160 18.05 17.07 -1.57
CA THR A 160 18.42 15.66 -1.53
C THR A 160 17.88 14.96 -0.29
N ILE A 161 17.55 13.68 -0.44
CA ILE A 161 17.02 12.83 0.62
C ILE A 161 17.84 11.54 0.71
N ALA A 162 18.11 11.03 1.91
CA ALA A 162 18.82 9.77 2.08
C ALA A 162 17.88 8.56 1.92
N LEU A 163 18.43 7.41 1.49
CA LEU A 163 17.63 6.18 1.33
C LEU A 163 16.92 5.77 2.62
N ARG A 164 17.56 5.94 3.80
CA ARG A 164 16.90 5.65 5.09
C ARG A 164 15.66 6.49 5.33
N GLU A 165 15.70 7.75 4.92
CA GLU A 165 14.54 8.65 5.05
C GLU A 165 13.43 8.25 4.07
N VAL A 166 13.79 7.82 2.86
CA VAL A 166 12.82 7.28 1.89
C VAL A 166 12.18 6.00 2.42
N LEU A 167 12.94 5.06 2.97
CA LEU A 167 12.38 3.83 3.55
C LEU A 167 11.45 4.13 4.73
N LEU A 168 11.82 5.05 5.60
CA LEU A 168 10.95 5.48 6.70
C LEU A 168 9.66 6.13 6.17
N HIS A 169 9.77 7.02 5.20
CA HIS A 169 8.63 7.66 4.56
C HIS A 169 7.70 6.64 3.88
N MET A 170 8.24 5.63 3.21
CA MET A 170 7.44 4.54 2.63
C MET A 170 6.68 3.75 3.70
N ILE A 171 7.30 3.48 4.85
CA ILE A 171 6.61 2.84 5.99
C ILE A 171 5.46 3.72 6.48
N GLU A 172 5.66 5.04 6.60
CA GLU A 172 4.61 5.99 7.00
C GLU A 172 3.44 6.03 5.99
N GLU A 173 3.75 6.04 4.68
CA GLU A 173 2.75 6.01 3.61
C GLU A 173 1.91 4.73 3.68
N TYR A 174 2.58 3.56 3.71
CA TYR A 174 1.85 2.30 3.82
C TYR A 174 1.07 2.18 5.14
N ALA A 175 1.63 2.58 6.28
CA ALA A 175 0.94 2.52 7.57
C ALA A 175 -0.35 3.35 7.54
N ARG A 176 -0.27 4.58 7.00
CA ARG A 176 -1.43 5.46 6.82
C ARG A 176 -2.48 4.82 5.92
N HIS A 177 -2.06 4.31 4.77
CA HIS A 177 -2.97 3.77 3.76
C HIS A 177 -3.52 2.39 4.12
N CYS A 178 -2.81 1.58 4.91
CA CYS A 178 -3.38 0.37 5.51
C CYS A 178 -4.52 0.71 6.49
N GLY A 179 -4.38 1.76 7.30
CA GLY A 179 -5.48 2.24 8.14
C GLY A 179 -6.69 2.75 7.33
N HIS A 180 -6.48 3.35 6.15
CA HIS A 180 -7.60 3.64 5.23
C HIS A 180 -8.21 2.36 4.68
N ALA A 181 -7.39 1.38 4.31
CA ALA A 181 -7.84 0.08 3.81
C ALA A 181 -8.67 -0.68 4.84
N ASP A 182 -8.34 -0.57 6.14
CA ASP A 182 -9.13 -1.16 7.23
C ASP A 182 -10.58 -0.67 7.21
N LEU A 183 -10.77 0.64 7.15
CA LEU A 183 -12.13 1.24 7.12
C LEU A 183 -12.86 0.92 5.83
N LEU A 184 -12.16 0.95 4.68
CA LEU A 184 -12.75 0.59 3.39
C LEU A 184 -13.20 -0.86 3.39
N ARG A 185 -12.36 -1.78 3.89
CA ARG A 185 -12.66 -3.21 3.96
C ARG A 185 -13.82 -3.53 4.89
N GLU A 186 -13.80 -2.97 6.10
CA GLU A 186 -14.91 -3.13 7.06
C GLU A 186 -16.24 -2.71 6.45
N ARG A 187 -16.25 -1.64 5.66
CA ARG A 187 -17.46 -1.15 4.97
C ARG A 187 -17.88 -1.99 3.76
N ILE A 188 -17.00 -2.76 3.17
CA ILE A 188 -17.27 -3.61 2.00
C ILE A 188 -17.90 -4.92 2.42
N ASP A 189 -17.28 -5.64 3.35
CA ASP A 189 -17.69 -7.00 3.72
C ASP A 189 -17.67 -7.28 5.24
N GLY A 190 -17.38 -6.28 6.08
CA GLY A 190 -17.36 -6.42 7.53
C GLY A 190 -16.05 -6.97 8.10
N ARG A 191 -15.08 -7.36 7.27
CA ARG A 191 -13.83 -7.96 7.77
C ARG A 191 -12.96 -6.91 8.46
N VAL A 192 -12.54 -7.24 9.69
CA VAL A 192 -11.69 -6.41 10.55
C VAL A 192 -10.45 -7.17 11.02
N GLY A 193 -9.52 -6.46 11.65
CA GLY A 193 -8.25 -6.97 12.19
C GLY A 193 -7.05 -6.20 11.63
N GLN A 194 -5.93 -6.27 12.35
CA GLN A 194 -4.66 -5.63 11.96
C GLN A 194 -3.85 -6.51 11.02
#